data_f90f9581ffc7f4340ce095ce3689ea54
#
_entry.id   f90f9581ffc7f4340ce095ce3689ea54
#
_cell.length_a   1.000
_cell.length_b   1.000
_cell.length_c   1.000
_cell.angle_alpha   90.00
_cell.angle_beta   90.00
_cell.angle_gamma   90.00
#
_symmetry.space_group_name_H-M   'P 1'
#
loop_
_entity.id
_entity.type
_entity.pdbx_description
1 polymer ?
#
loop_
_entity_poly.entity_id
_entity_poly.type
_entity_poly.pdbx_seq_one_letter_code
_entity_poly.pdbx_strand_id
1 'polypeptide(L)'
;QLMLITRFIALLLLAVTAAAPAAAQTFYGLARVIDGDTIVVDTAKIRLHGIDAPEQDQQCTRNGASWPCGAEATAFLQTAIGDDLVICRVTDVDRYSRFVATCSARLVDLNALLVRQGYALAYRRYSLDYAADEADAEAAGRGLWLGEFVPPWDWRRGVRLAAHEIRPDGCTIKGNINAKGRRIYHVTGSASYGPTIIDESKGERWFCSEDEATTPTAPASPVPLAALCLRRLSAR
;
A
#
# COMPACT_ATOMS: atom_id res chain seq x y z
N GLN A 1 52.34 -51.23 -8.24
CA GLN A 1 52.14 -49.79 -8.07
C GLN A 1 51.26 -49.22 -9.16
N LEU A 2 51.36 -49.68 -10.41
CA LEU A 2 50.53 -49.18 -11.54
C LEU A 2 49.05 -49.51 -11.39
N MET A 3 48.71 -50.70 -10.81
CA MET A 3 47.32 -51.13 -10.59
C MET A 3 46.60 -50.38 -9.47
N LEU A 4 47.31 -49.81 -8.50
CA LEU A 4 46.71 -48.97 -7.44
C LEU A 4 46.36 -47.57 -7.97
N ILE A 5 47.21 -47.00 -8.82
CA ILE A 5 46.99 -45.66 -9.40
C ILE A 5 45.77 -45.63 -10.34
N THR A 6 45.56 -46.67 -11.13
CA THR A 6 44.38 -46.79 -12.01
C THR A 6 43.08 -46.94 -11.23
N ARG A 7 43.08 -47.54 -10.06
CA ARG A 7 41.89 -47.64 -9.20
C ARG A 7 41.51 -46.31 -8.51
N PHE A 8 42.52 -45.49 -8.15
CA PHE A 8 42.31 -44.16 -7.62
C PHE A 8 41.79 -43.15 -8.66
N ILE A 9 42.27 -43.22 -9.87
CA ILE A 9 41.79 -42.37 -10.97
C ILE A 9 40.35 -42.72 -11.37
N ALA A 10 39.97 -44.01 -11.39
CA ALA A 10 38.60 -44.47 -11.64
C ALA A 10 37.59 -44.04 -10.56
N LEU A 11 38.05 -43.99 -9.28
CA LEU A 11 37.19 -43.48 -8.19
C LEU A 11 37.04 -41.95 -8.20
N LEU A 12 38.05 -41.22 -8.70
CA LEU A 12 37.97 -39.75 -8.77
C LEU A 12 37.06 -39.24 -9.93
N LEU A 13 36.89 -40.03 -10.97
CA LEU A 13 36.03 -39.69 -12.13
C LEU A 13 34.55 -39.97 -11.88
N LEU A 14 34.17 -40.70 -10.82
CA LEU A 14 32.78 -41.01 -10.53
C LEU A 14 32.08 -39.98 -9.62
N ALA A 15 32.76 -38.93 -9.16
CA ALA A 15 32.26 -37.95 -8.20
C ALA A 15 31.81 -36.64 -8.83
N VAL A 16 31.82 -36.49 -10.18
CA VAL A 16 31.20 -35.36 -10.83
C VAL A 16 29.72 -35.69 -11.11
N THR A 17 28.93 -35.77 -10.04
CA THR A 17 27.48 -35.68 -10.16
C THR A 17 27.17 -34.24 -10.62
N ALA A 18 26.91 -34.07 -11.90
CA ALA A 18 26.35 -32.83 -12.41
C ALA A 18 25.06 -32.54 -11.62
N ALA A 19 25.10 -31.59 -10.69
CA ALA A 19 23.90 -31.04 -10.10
C ALA A 19 23.08 -30.43 -11.24
N ALA A 20 22.06 -31.16 -11.70
CA ALA A 20 21.11 -30.62 -12.64
C ALA A 20 20.52 -29.34 -12.02
N PRO A 21 20.43 -28.21 -12.74
CA PRO A 21 19.78 -27.03 -12.22
C PRO A 21 18.36 -27.44 -11.82
N ALA A 22 17.98 -27.16 -10.57
CA ALA A 22 16.62 -27.38 -10.11
C ALA A 22 15.69 -26.63 -11.08
N ALA A 23 14.87 -27.36 -11.83
CA ALA A 23 13.91 -26.74 -12.73
C ALA A 23 13.01 -25.82 -11.89
N ALA A 24 12.95 -24.53 -12.24
CA ALA A 24 12.08 -23.58 -11.56
C ALA A 24 10.63 -24.11 -11.65
N GLN A 25 9.98 -24.29 -10.51
CA GLN A 25 8.61 -24.78 -10.45
C GLN A 25 7.69 -23.77 -11.18
N THR A 26 6.79 -24.28 -12.00
CA THR A 26 5.83 -23.48 -12.77
C THR A 26 4.43 -23.97 -12.50
N PHE A 27 3.53 -23.06 -12.16
CA PHE A 27 2.10 -23.31 -12.08
C PHE A 27 1.42 -22.76 -13.33
N TYR A 28 0.39 -23.47 -13.79
CA TYR A 28 -0.35 -23.12 -14.98
C TYR A 28 -1.82 -23.50 -14.81
N GLY A 29 -2.73 -22.58 -15.03
CA GLY A 29 -4.16 -22.83 -14.89
C GLY A 29 -4.99 -21.56 -14.80
N LEU A 30 -6.29 -21.72 -14.58
CA LEU A 30 -7.18 -20.63 -14.22
C LEU A 30 -6.81 -20.10 -12.83
N ALA A 31 -6.85 -18.79 -12.67
CA ALA A 31 -6.50 -18.17 -11.41
C ALA A 31 -7.74 -17.61 -10.69
N ARG A 32 -7.79 -17.79 -9.38
CA ARG A 32 -8.71 -17.08 -8.49
C ARG A 32 -7.95 -16.02 -7.73
N VAL A 33 -8.31 -14.77 -7.91
CA VAL A 33 -7.70 -13.63 -7.20
C VAL A 33 -8.20 -13.60 -5.75
N ILE A 34 -7.28 -13.42 -4.80
CA ILE A 34 -7.55 -13.26 -3.36
C ILE A 34 -7.53 -11.79 -3.00
N ASP A 35 -6.46 -11.09 -3.38
CA ASP A 35 -6.22 -9.67 -3.18
C ASP A 35 -5.35 -9.11 -4.31
N GLY A 36 -4.90 -7.85 -4.19
CA GLY A 36 -4.17 -7.16 -5.24
C GLY A 36 -2.80 -7.76 -5.61
N ASP A 37 -2.25 -8.66 -4.81
CA ASP A 37 -0.95 -9.31 -5.08
C ASP A 37 -0.92 -10.81 -4.77
N THR A 38 -2.08 -11.41 -4.48
CA THR A 38 -2.17 -12.84 -4.15
C THR A 38 -3.25 -13.53 -4.99
N ILE A 39 -2.87 -14.61 -5.65
CA ILE A 39 -3.77 -15.46 -6.46
C ILE A 39 -3.67 -16.92 -6.04
N VAL A 40 -4.65 -17.70 -6.44
CA VAL A 40 -4.60 -19.16 -6.38
C VAL A 40 -4.71 -19.71 -7.79
N VAL A 41 -3.70 -20.46 -8.21
CA VAL A 41 -3.69 -21.20 -9.48
C VAL A 41 -3.74 -22.68 -9.16
N ASP A 42 -4.76 -23.38 -9.64
CA ASP A 42 -5.11 -24.74 -9.20
C ASP A 42 -5.30 -24.76 -7.66
N THR A 43 -4.39 -25.37 -6.91
CA THR A 43 -4.41 -25.40 -5.43
C THR A 43 -3.30 -24.55 -4.81
N ALA A 44 -2.39 -24.03 -5.63
CA ALA A 44 -1.23 -23.28 -5.16
C ALA A 44 -1.59 -21.83 -4.84
N LYS A 45 -1.36 -21.40 -3.60
CA LYS A 45 -1.45 -19.99 -3.21
C LYS A 45 -0.15 -19.29 -3.60
N ILE A 46 -0.26 -18.29 -4.43
CA ILE A 46 0.87 -17.58 -5.05
C ILE A 46 0.80 -16.11 -4.69
N ARG A 47 1.89 -15.59 -4.14
CA ARG A 47 2.14 -14.16 -3.98
C ARG A 47 2.96 -13.66 -5.16
N LEU A 48 2.54 -12.56 -5.76
CA LEU A 48 3.24 -11.95 -6.87
C LEU A 48 4.61 -11.40 -6.40
N HIS A 49 5.67 -11.81 -7.08
CA HIS A 49 7.05 -11.46 -6.75
C HIS A 49 7.32 -9.97 -6.92
N GLY A 50 8.11 -9.38 -6.02
CA GLY A 50 8.70 -8.04 -6.17
C GLY A 50 7.72 -6.87 -6.08
N ILE A 51 6.45 -7.12 -5.76
CA ILE A 51 5.42 -6.10 -5.61
C ILE A 51 4.70 -6.21 -4.26
N ASP A 52 4.01 -5.13 -3.88
CA ASP A 52 3.15 -5.09 -2.70
C ASP A 52 1.92 -4.23 -3.03
N ALA A 53 0.74 -4.83 -3.06
CA ALA A 53 -0.51 -4.14 -3.33
C ALA A 53 -1.19 -3.70 -2.04
N PRO A 54 -2.06 -2.66 -2.08
CA PRO A 54 -2.90 -2.32 -0.95
C PRO A 54 -3.72 -3.52 -0.47
N GLU A 55 -3.86 -3.64 0.85
CA GLU A 55 -4.69 -4.66 1.47
C GLU A 55 -6.16 -4.51 1.04
N GLN A 56 -6.93 -5.59 0.98
CA GLN A 56 -8.31 -5.60 0.48
C GLN A 56 -9.20 -4.52 1.12
N ASP A 57 -9.01 -4.24 2.42
CA ASP A 57 -9.76 -3.26 3.20
C ASP A 57 -9.07 -1.90 3.28
N GLN A 58 -7.93 -1.73 2.60
CA GLN A 58 -7.17 -0.50 2.64
C GLN A 58 -7.90 0.63 1.94
N GLN A 59 -7.99 1.76 2.65
CA GLN A 59 -8.53 3.01 2.14
C GLN A 59 -7.40 3.99 1.84
N CYS A 60 -7.52 4.67 0.73
CA CYS A 60 -6.69 5.78 0.29
C CYS A 60 -7.54 7.04 0.19
N THR A 61 -6.96 8.19 -0.15
CA THR A 61 -7.71 9.40 -0.48
C THR A 61 -7.42 9.86 -1.89
N ARG A 62 -8.47 10.32 -2.60
CA ARG A 62 -8.36 10.94 -3.92
C ARG A 62 -9.25 12.18 -3.93
N ASN A 63 -8.65 13.35 -4.24
CA ASN A 63 -9.36 14.63 -4.19
C ASN A 63 -10.05 14.90 -2.84
N GLY A 64 -9.41 14.51 -1.74
CA GLY A 64 -9.94 14.65 -0.38
C GLY A 64 -11.05 13.66 0.00
N ALA A 65 -11.48 12.77 -0.90
CA ALA A 65 -12.48 11.75 -0.61
C ALA A 65 -11.82 10.37 -0.36
N SER A 66 -12.40 9.58 0.56
CA SER A 66 -11.98 8.20 0.78
C SER A 66 -12.23 7.34 -0.47
N TRP A 67 -11.27 6.49 -0.77
CA TRP A 67 -11.28 5.64 -1.96
C TRP A 67 -10.79 4.22 -1.61
N PRO A 68 -11.54 3.15 -1.97
CA PRO A 68 -11.20 1.78 -1.60
C PRO A 68 -10.09 1.21 -2.50
N CYS A 69 -8.86 1.73 -2.35
CA CYS A 69 -7.74 1.41 -3.21
C CYS A 69 -7.35 -0.08 -3.20
N GLY A 70 -7.52 -0.78 -2.08
CA GLY A 70 -7.26 -2.22 -1.99
C GLY A 70 -8.28 -3.04 -2.78
N ALA A 71 -9.56 -2.71 -2.67
CA ALA A 71 -10.60 -3.37 -3.45
C ALA A 71 -10.43 -3.11 -4.96
N GLU A 72 -10.04 -1.88 -5.35
CA GLU A 72 -9.77 -1.56 -6.76
C GLU A 72 -8.53 -2.28 -7.30
N ALA A 73 -7.45 -2.42 -6.52
CA ALA A 73 -6.28 -3.20 -6.92
C ALA A 73 -6.65 -4.66 -7.18
N THR A 74 -7.48 -5.24 -6.31
CA THR A 74 -8.01 -6.61 -6.48
C THR A 74 -8.86 -6.73 -7.73
N ALA A 75 -9.79 -5.81 -7.94
CA ALA A 75 -10.68 -5.80 -9.13
C ALA A 75 -9.88 -5.59 -10.43
N PHE A 76 -8.84 -4.75 -10.40
CA PHE A 76 -7.95 -4.58 -11.53
C PHE A 76 -7.23 -5.87 -11.90
N LEU A 77 -6.64 -6.59 -10.92
CA LEU A 77 -6.00 -7.88 -11.18
C LEU A 77 -6.99 -8.92 -11.72
N GLN A 78 -8.21 -8.98 -11.18
CA GLN A 78 -9.28 -9.84 -11.69
C GLN A 78 -9.59 -9.54 -13.16
N THR A 79 -9.72 -8.25 -13.51
CA THR A 79 -9.99 -7.81 -14.87
C THR A 79 -8.82 -8.11 -15.81
N ALA A 80 -7.59 -7.90 -15.34
CA ALA A 80 -6.38 -8.15 -16.12
C ALA A 80 -6.19 -9.64 -16.47
N ILE A 81 -6.59 -10.53 -15.57
CA ILE A 81 -6.58 -11.98 -15.80
C ILE A 81 -7.78 -12.39 -16.64
N GLY A 82 -9.00 -11.95 -16.28
CA GLY A 82 -10.24 -12.41 -16.88
C GLY A 82 -10.38 -13.93 -16.78
N ASP A 83 -10.78 -14.55 -17.89
CA ASP A 83 -10.92 -16.01 -18.02
C ASP A 83 -9.67 -16.69 -18.62
N ASP A 84 -8.54 -15.98 -18.66
CA ASP A 84 -7.33 -16.51 -19.27
C ASP A 84 -6.55 -17.42 -18.32
N LEU A 85 -5.75 -18.28 -18.94
CA LEU A 85 -4.81 -19.11 -18.22
C LEU A 85 -3.62 -18.28 -17.75
N VAL A 86 -3.27 -18.44 -16.47
CA VAL A 86 -2.11 -17.78 -15.85
C VAL A 86 -0.95 -18.76 -15.80
N ILE A 87 0.23 -18.26 -16.10
CA ILE A 87 1.51 -18.99 -15.98
C ILE A 87 2.32 -18.28 -14.89
N CYS A 88 2.66 -18.99 -13.82
CA CYS A 88 3.45 -18.48 -12.71
C CYS A 88 4.77 -19.24 -12.58
N ARG A 89 5.89 -18.54 -12.75
CA ARG A 89 7.24 -19.08 -12.53
C ARG A 89 7.67 -18.75 -11.10
N VAL A 90 7.85 -19.81 -10.30
CA VAL A 90 8.22 -19.68 -8.89
C VAL A 90 9.66 -19.22 -8.78
N THR A 91 9.87 -18.19 -7.96
CA THR A 91 11.20 -17.68 -7.60
C THR A 91 11.58 -18.00 -6.15
N ASP A 92 10.58 -18.16 -5.25
CA ASP A 92 10.81 -18.39 -3.82
C ASP A 92 9.56 -18.97 -3.16
N VAL A 93 9.66 -19.31 -1.87
CA VAL A 93 8.55 -19.67 -0.98
C VAL A 93 8.65 -18.83 0.28
N ASP A 94 7.59 -18.11 0.61
CA ASP A 94 7.59 -17.23 1.76
C ASP A 94 7.38 -17.98 3.10
N ARG A 95 7.55 -17.26 4.20
CA ARG A 95 7.38 -17.80 5.57
C ARG A 95 5.96 -18.31 5.89
N TYR A 96 4.99 -17.98 5.04
CA TYR A 96 3.60 -18.45 5.16
C TYR A 96 3.29 -19.60 4.22
N SER A 97 4.32 -20.22 3.64
CA SER A 97 4.24 -21.32 2.69
C SER A 97 3.47 -20.96 1.38
N ARG A 98 3.44 -19.66 1.01
CA ARG A 98 2.97 -19.25 -0.30
C ARG A 98 4.14 -19.32 -1.29
N PHE A 99 3.88 -19.76 -2.50
CA PHE A 99 4.84 -19.63 -3.58
C PHE A 99 4.97 -18.15 -3.96
N VAL A 100 6.19 -17.67 -4.11
CA VAL A 100 6.47 -16.33 -4.64
C VAL A 100 6.83 -16.49 -6.11
N ALA A 101 6.13 -15.80 -7.01
CA ALA A 101 6.29 -16.04 -8.43
C ALA A 101 6.08 -14.77 -9.27
N THR A 102 6.71 -14.77 -10.45
CA THR A 102 6.34 -13.88 -11.57
C THR A 102 5.27 -14.57 -12.38
N CYS A 103 4.12 -13.91 -12.53
CA CYS A 103 2.95 -14.46 -13.20
C CYS A 103 2.60 -13.68 -14.46
N SER A 104 2.14 -14.37 -15.48
CA SER A 104 1.69 -13.76 -16.74
C SER A 104 0.36 -14.35 -17.21
N ALA A 105 -0.45 -13.51 -17.86
CA ALA A 105 -1.62 -13.91 -18.62
C ALA A 105 -1.52 -13.27 -20.01
N ARG A 106 -1.87 -13.99 -21.08
CA ARG A 106 -1.72 -13.51 -22.49
C ARG A 106 -0.33 -12.93 -22.79
N LEU A 107 0.73 -13.48 -22.23
CA LEU A 107 2.11 -13.00 -22.33
C LEU A 107 2.38 -11.63 -21.65
N VAL A 108 1.41 -11.07 -20.93
CA VAL A 108 1.58 -9.84 -20.16
C VAL A 108 2.04 -10.22 -18.76
N ASP A 109 3.14 -9.64 -18.30
CA ASP A 109 3.60 -9.73 -16.91
C ASP A 109 2.60 -8.99 -16.00
N LEU A 110 1.88 -9.74 -15.17
CA LEU A 110 0.86 -9.20 -14.27
C LEU A 110 1.49 -8.37 -13.15
N ASN A 111 2.68 -8.75 -12.69
CA ASN A 111 3.40 -8.05 -11.63
C ASN A 111 3.80 -6.64 -12.12
N ALA A 112 4.44 -6.56 -13.30
CA ALA A 112 4.80 -5.29 -13.93
C ALA A 112 3.55 -4.45 -14.27
N LEU A 113 2.49 -5.08 -14.75
CA LEU A 113 1.26 -4.39 -15.12
C LEU A 113 0.63 -3.68 -13.92
N LEU A 114 0.54 -4.37 -12.77
CA LEU A 114 -0.03 -3.80 -11.53
C LEU A 114 0.75 -2.56 -11.08
N VAL A 115 2.09 -2.64 -11.09
CA VAL A 115 2.94 -1.51 -10.69
C VAL A 115 2.83 -0.37 -11.70
N ARG A 116 2.93 -0.65 -13.00
CA ARG A 116 2.84 0.35 -14.08
C ARG A 116 1.50 1.10 -14.11
N GLN A 117 0.43 0.45 -13.67
CA GLN A 117 -0.90 1.07 -13.56
C GLN A 117 -1.16 1.69 -12.17
N GLY A 118 -0.20 1.59 -11.25
CA GLY A 118 -0.27 2.16 -9.91
C GLY A 118 -1.22 1.43 -8.96
N TYR A 119 -1.51 0.14 -9.19
CA TYR A 119 -2.30 -0.71 -8.30
C TYR A 119 -1.46 -1.53 -7.32
N ALA A 120 -0.14 -1.52 -7.49
CA ALA A 120 0.83 -2.06 -6.55
C ALA A 120 2.08 -1.18 -6.54
N LEU A 121 2.86 -1.28 -5.47
CA LEU A 121 4.17 -0.66 -5.34
C LEU A 121 5.27 -1.68 -5.61
N ALA A 122 6.40 -1.23 -6.14
CA ALA A 122 7.61 -2.05 -6.21
C ALA A 122 8.13 -2.32 -4.79
N TYR A 123 8.19 -3.60 -4.40
CA TYR A 123 8.66 -3.96 -3.07
C TYR A 123 10.19 -4.09 -3.06
N ARG A 124 10.86 -2.96 -3.07
CA ARG A 124 12.32 -2.80 -3.26
C ARG A 124 13.18 -3.54 -2.23
N ARG A 125 12.58 -3.97 -1.12
CA ARG A 125 13.27 -4.82 -0.12
C ARG A 125 13.60 -6.21 -0.69
N TYR A 126 12.83 -6.69 -1.66
CA TYR A 126 12.96 -8.04 -2.22
C TYR A 126 13.41 -8.06 -3.67
N SER A 127 13.05 -7.05 -4.47
CA SER A 127 13.45 -6.94 -5.86
C SER A 127 13.46 -5.48 -6.33
N LEU A 128 14.31 -5.17 -7.30
CA LEU A 128 14.31 -3.90 -8.01
C LEU A 128 13.68 -4.01 -9.42
N ASP A 129 13.16 -5.17 -9.79
CA ASP A 129 12.68 -5.48 -11.15
C ASP A 129 11.60 -4.50 -11.63
N TYR A 130 10.74 -4.02 -10.72
CA TYR A 130 9.62 -3.14 -11.05
C TYR A 130 9.82 -1.67 -10.61
N ALA A 131 11.05 -1.30 -10.21
CA ALA A 131 11.33 0.06 -9.74
C ALA A 131 11.16 1.13 -10.83
N ALA A 132 11.45 0.79 -12.09
CA ALA A 132 11.24 1.68 -13.23
C ALA A 132 9.75 1.82 -13.57
N ASP A 133 8.98 0.72 -13.53
CA ASP A 133 7.53 0.73 -13.72
C ASP A 133 6.81 1.59 -12.68
N GLU A 134 7.29 1.57 -11.41
CA GLU A 134 6.79 2.42 -10.34
C GLU A 134 7.07 3.90 -10.61
N ALA A 135 8.30 4.25 -11.00
CA ALA A 135 8.66 5.62 -11.32
C ALA A 135 7.83 6.18 -12.49
N ASP A 136 7.54 5.36 -13.50
CA ASP A 136 6.66 5.73 -14.62
C ASP A 136 5.21 5.91 -14.18
N ALA A 137 4.72 5.10 -13.24
CA ALA A 137 3.37 5.22 -12.69
C ALA A 137 3.23 6.50 -11.86
N GLU A 138 4.23 6.80 -11.01
CA GLU A 138 4.30 8.01 -10.19
C GLU A 138 4.34 9.27 -11.06
N ALA A 139 5.25 9.33 -12.02
CA ALA A 139 5.40 10.47 -12.92
C ALA A 139 4.12 10.75 -13.75
N ALA A 140 3.37 9.70 -14.08
CA ALA A 140 2.13 9.79 -14.85
C ALA A 140 0.87 9.94 -13.96
N GLY A 141 1.02 9.93 -12.63
CA GLY A 141 -0.10 10.03 -11.68
C GLY A 141 -1.12 8.91 -11.87
N ARG A 142 -0.70 7.63 -11.96
CA ARG A 142 -1.63 6.51 -12.17
C ARG A 142 -2.01 5.84 -10.87
N GLY A 143 -3.24 5.34 -10.78
CA GLY A 143 -3.72 4.53 -9.67
C GLY A 143 -3.53 5.21 -8.32
N LEU A 144 -2.73 4.65 -7.42
CA LEU A 144 -2.38 5.19 -6.10
C LEU A 144 -1.80 6.60 -6.18
N TRP A 145 -1.01 6.89 -7.21
CA TRP A 145 -0.33 8.17 -7.41
C TRP A 145 -1.26 9.34 -7.80
N LEU A 146 -2.57 9.07 -7.95
CA LEU A 146 -3.62 10.09 -8.11
C LEU A 146 -4.06 10.72 -6.79
N GLY A 147 -3.59 10.22 -5.66
CA GLY A 147 -4.03 10.65 -4.34
C GLY A 147 -3.02 10.37 -3.25
N GLU A 148 -3.49 10.31 -2.02
CA GLU A 148 -2.68 9.98 -0.86
C GLU A 148 -2.95 8.53 -0.43
N PHE A 149 -1.90 7.81 -0.11
CA PHE A 149 -1.97 6.43 0.35
C PHE A 149 -0.89 6.15 1.39
N VAL A 150 -1.13 5.15 2.22
CA VAL A 150 -0.10 4.55 3.08
C VAL A 150 0.47 3.36 2.32
N PRO A 151 1.81 3.21 2.23
CA PRO A 151 2.38 1.99 1.65
C PRO A 151 1.82 0.74 2.34
N PRO A 152 1.52 -0.35 1.58
CA PRO A 152 0.88 -1.55 2.14
C PRO A 152 1.62 -2.16 3.34
N TRP A 153 2.95 -2.15 3.30
CA TRP A 153 3.77 -2.63 4.42
C TRP A 153 3.64 -1.79 5.69
N ASP A 154 3.36 -0.49 5.58
CA ASP A 154 3.13 0.40 6.72
C ASP A 154 1.68 0.31 7.20
N TRP A 155 0.72 0.14 6.28
CA TRP A 155 -0.67 -0.15 6.62
C TRP A 155 -0.79 -1.40 7.50
N ARG A 156 -0.09 -2.49 7.15
CA ARG A 156 -0.02 -3.72 7.98
C ARG A 156 0.59 -3.49 9.36
N ARG A 157 1.40 -2.45 9.54
CA ARG A 157 1.95 -2.03 10.84
C ARG A 157 1.01 -1.10 11.61
N GLY A 158 -0.18 -0.81 11.09
CA GLY A 158 -1.16 0.05 11.72
C GLY A 158 -1.05 1.53 11.36
N VAL A 159 -0.14 1.93 10.45
CA VAL A 159 -0.11 3.30 9.92
C VAL A 159 -1.39 3.54 9.12
N ARG A 160 -2.00 4.68 9.30
CA ARG A 160 -3.20 5.12 8.57
C ARG A 160 -2.95 6.50 8.00
N LEU A 161 -3.60 6.81 6.86
CA LEU A 161 -3.73 8.19 6.45
C LEU A 161 -4.38 8.96 7.59
N ALA A 162 -3.88 10.16 7.84
CA ALA A 162 -4.64 11.08 8.63
C ALA A 162 -6.03 11.16 8.00
N ALA A 163 -7.08 10.87 8.78
CA ALA A 163 -8.40 11.21 8.33
C ALA A 163 -8.34 12.69 7.96
N HIS A 164 -8.50 12.99 6.67
CA HIS A 164 -8.93 14.32 6.30
C HIS A 164 -10.31 14.44 6.91
N GLU A 165 -10.37 14.91 8.15
CA GLU A 165 -11.59 15.48 8.68
C GLU A 165 -11.86 16.68 7.78
N ILE A 166 -12.64 16.44 6.70
CA ILE A 166 -13.17 17.54 5.88
C ILE A 166 -14.12 18.28 6.81
N ARG A 167 -13.54 19.23 7.53
CA ARG A 167 -14.34 20.14 8.33
C ARG A 167 -15.11 21.04 7.40
N PRO A 168 -16.39 21.33 7.70
CA PRO A 168 -17.18 22.23 6.90
C PRO A 168 -16.56 23.63 6.75
N ASP A 169 -15.65 23.99 7.67
CA ASP A 169 -14.94 25.27 7.68
C ASP A 169 -13.63 25.28 6.86
N GLY A 170 -13.21 24.12 6.31
CA GLY A 170 -12.01 23.98 5.48
C GLY A 170 -10.69 24.07 6.25
N CYS A 171 -10.71 24.11 7.60
CA CYS A 171 -9.50 24.22 8.42
C CYS A 171 -8.78 22.87 8.49
N THR A 172 -7.49 22.86 8.14
CA THR A 172 -6.69 21.62 7.98
C THR A 172 -5.50 21.52 8.93
N ILE A 173 -5.22 22.54 9.73
CA ILE A 173 -4.08 22.55 10.65
C ILE A 173 -4.55 22.10 12.03
N LYS A 174 -3.93 21.05 12.57
CA LYS A 174 -4.24 20.50 13.90
C LYS A 174 -3.43 21.21 14.98
N GLY A 175 -4.07 21.78 15.99
CA GLY A 175 -3.39 22.36 17.14
C GLY A 175 -3.70 21.61 18.42
N ASN A 176 -2.72 20.88 18.94
CA ASN A 176 -2.85 20.11 20.18
C ASN A 176 -2.03 20.70 21.34
N ILE A 177 -2.32 20.23 22.54
CA ILE A 177 -1.61 20.59 23.78
C ILE A 177 -0.92 19.35 24.31
N ASN A 178 0.42 19.36 24.34
CA ASN A 178 1.18 18.21 24.81
C ASN A 178 1.08 18.06 26.36
N ALA A 179 1.61 16.95 26.89
CA ALA A 179 1.59 16.66 28.33
C ALA A 179 2.29 17.71 29.21
N LYS A 180 3.13 18.61 28.63
CA LYS A 180 3.79 19.74 29.32
C LYS A 180 3.01 21.05 29.19
N GLY A 181 1.79 21.03 28.66
CA GLY A 181 0.96 22.20 28.43
C GLY A 181 1.41 23.09 27.25
N ARG A 182 2.36 22.65 26.44
CA ARG A 182 2.80 23.43 25.27
C ARG A 182 1.84 23.20 24.10
N ARG A 183 1.46 24.27 23.44
CA ARG A 183 0.68 24.25 22.22
C ARG A 183 1.59 23.92 21.04
N ILE A 184 1.19 22.98 20.21
CA ILE A 184 1.91 22.51 19.02
C ILE A 184 0.91 22.47 17.90
N TYR A 185 1.28 22.95 16.72
CA TYR A 185 0.46 22.76 15.54
C TYR A 185 1.12 21.81 14.53
N HIS A 186 0.32 21.13 13.76
CA HIS A 186 0.73 20.16 12.75
C HIS A 186 0.03 20.48 11.44
N VAL A 187 0.83 20.73 10.41
CA VAL A 187 0.34 20.92 9.04
C VAL A 187 0.17 19.57 8.35
N THR A 188 -0.73 19.50 7.40
CA THR A 188 -0.95 18.32 6.55
C THR A 188 0.39 17.86 5.96
N GLY A 189 0.64 16.54 5.99
CA GLY A 189 1.89 15.95 5.51
C GLY A 189 3.02 15.91 6.53
N SER A 190 2.90 16.54 7.71
CA SER A 190 3.90 16.36 8.77
C SER A 190 3.77 15.00 9.44
N ALA A 191 4.89 14.40 9.89
CA ALA A 191 4.95 13.07 10.48
C ALA A 191 3.99 12.87 11.68
N SER A 192 3.71 13.94 12.42
CA SER A 192 2.83 13.90 13.60
C SER A 192 1.38 14.28 13.29
N TYR A 193 1.05 14.69 12.06
CA TYR A 193 -0.31 15.10 11.70
C TYR A 193 -1.32 13.96 11.83
N GLY A 194 -1.01 12.80 11.27
CA GLY A 194 -1.87 11.62 11.31
C GLY A 194 -2.19 11.14 12.73
N PRO A 195 -1.16 10.91 13.59
CA PRO A 195 -1.37 10.44 14.95
C PRO A 195 -2.05 11.44 15.88
N THR A 196 -2.05 12.75 15.53
CA THR A 196 -2.65 13.79 16.38
C THR A 196 -4.16 13.80 16.25
N ILE A 197 -4.86 13.53 17.36
CA ILE A 197 -6.31 13.67 17.49
C ILE A 197 -6.58 14.96 18.25
N ILE A 198 -7.49 15.80 17.75
CA ILE A 198 -7.87 17.06 18.40
C ILE A 198 -8.99 16.80 19.40
N ASP A 199 -8.72 17.16 20.67
CA ASP A 199 -9.67 17.10 21.76
C ASP A 199 -10.08 18.54 22.15
N GLU A 200 -11.16 19.01 21.55
CA GLU A 200 -11.65 20.38 21.79
C GLU A 200 -11.99 20.65 23.27
N SER A 201 -12.33 19.60 24.04
CA SER A 201 -12.60 19.73 25.47
C SER A 201 -11.36 20.12 26.29
N LYS A 202 -10.17 19.86 25.78
CA LYS A 202 -8.87 20.27 26.36
C LYS A 202 -8.38 21.61 25.85
N GLY A 203 -9.17 22.30 25.02
CA GLY A 203 -8.76 23.57 24.40
C GLY A 203 -7.86 23.39 23.18
N GLU A 204 -7.77 22.17 22.65
CA GLU A 204 -7.17 21.89 21.37
C GLU A 204 -8.13 22.32 20.26
N ARG A 205 -7.61 22.70 19.10
CA ARG A 205 -8.46 23.19 18.01
C ARG A 205 -7.82 23.07 16.63
N TRP A 206 -8.65 23.23 15.63
CA TRP A 206 -8.23 23.35 14.25
C TRP A 206 -7.93 24.81 13.89
N PHE A 207 -7.02 25.01 12.92
CA PHE A 207 -6.68 26.32 12.36
C PHE A 207 -6.79 26.28 10.85
N CYS A 208 -7.17 27.40 10.26
CA CYS A 208 -7.35 27.53 8.82
C CYS A 208 -6.09 28.07 8.12
N SER A 209 -5.13 28.61 8.87
CA SER A 209 -3.84 29.07 8.36
C SER A 209 -2.74 28.91 9.42
N GLU A 210 -1.49 28.89 8.98
CA GLU A 210 -0.34 28.86 9.90
C GLU A 210 -0.22 30.15 10.71
N ASP A 211 -0.59 31.28 10.14
CA ASP A 211 -0.63 32.56 10.85
C ASP A 211 -1.59 32.51 12.05
N GLU A 212 -2.75 31.90 11.87
CA GLU A 212 -3.71 31.68 12.94
C GLU A 212 -3.14 30.72 14.00
N ALA A 213 -2.45 29.65 13.59
CA ALA A 213 -1.89 28.66 14.49
C ALA A 213 -0.73 29.20 15.33
N THR A 214 0.02 30.18 14.82
CA THR A 214 1.18 30.80 15.47
C THR A 214 0.84 32.03 16.31
N THR A 215 -0.31 32.67 16.06
CA THR A 215 -0.75 33.85 16.79
C THR A 215 -1.11 33.45 18.22
N PRO A 216 -0.56 34.12 19.29
CA PRO A 216 -0.95 33.91 20.66
C PRO A 216 -2.43 34.24 20.85
N THR A 217 -3.28 33.22 21.02
CA THR A 217 -4.73 33.42 21.05
C THR A 217 -5.16 34.03 22.38
N ALA A 218 -5.87 35.14 22.32
CA ALA A 218 -6.78 35.58 23.39
C ALA A 218 -7.84 34.46 23.65
N PRO A 219 -8.34 34.30 24.89
CA PRO A 219 -9.31 33.29 25.24
C PRO A 219 -10.52 33.41 24.32
N ALA A 220 -11.04 32.26 23.83
CA ALA A 220 -12.21 32.19 22.98
C ALA A 220 -13.36 32.98 23.62
N SER A 221 -13.82 34.03 22.96
CA SER A 221 -15.07 34.69 23.35
C SER A 221 -16.20 33.69 23.22
N PRO A 222 -17.10 33.53 24.19
CA PRO A 222 -18.24 32.63 24.07
C PRO A 222 -19.09 33.05 22.87
N VAL A 223 -19.40 32.10 22.01
CA VAL A 223 -20.31 32.30 20.89
C VAL A 223 -21.63 32.85 21.43
N PRO A 224 -22.14 34.01 21.00
CA PRO A 224 -23.41 34.51 21.50
C PRO A 224 -24.53 33.57 21.04
N LEU A 225 -25.29 33.07 22.00
CA LEU A 225 -26.50 32.24 21.83
C LEU A 225 -27.69 32.99 21.14
N ALA A 226 -27.42 33.85 20.17
CA ALA A 226 -28.41 34.74 19.57
C ALA A 226 -28.72 34.43 18.09
N ALA A 227 -28.65 33.17 17.68
CA ALA A 227 -29.07 32.80 16.30
C ALA A 227 -30.09 31.64 16.25
N LEU A 228 -30.76 31.31 17.33
CA LEU A 228 -31.79 30.24 17.35
C LEU A 228 -33.20 30.70 17.59
N CYS A 229 -33.54 31.96 17.29
CA CYS A 229 -34.92 32.43 17.43
C CYS A 229 -35.25 33.41 16.32
N LEU A 230 -35.64 32.92 15.13
CA LEU A 230 -36.47 33.65 14.14
C LEU A 230 -36.63 32.79 12.85
N ARG A 231 -37.30 31.64 12.96
CA ARG A 231 -38.03 31.04 11.83
C ARG A 231 -39.21 30.25 12.37
N ARG A 232 -40.17 30.96 13.01
CA ARG A 232 -41.58 30.58 13.00
C ARG A 232 -42.38 31.88 12.87
N LEU A 233 -43.18 31.88 11.83
CA LEU A 233 -44.32 32.75 11.54
C LEU A 233 -44.21 33.37 10.14
N SER A 234 -44.68 32.61 9.16
CA SER A 234 -45.54 33.15 8.09
C SER A 234 -46.19 31.98 7.36
N ALA A 235 -47.31 31.53 7.93
CA ALA A 235 -48.36 30.86 7.19
C ALA A 235 -49.55 31.80 7.16
N ARG A 236 -49.83 32.32 5.98
CA ARG A 236 -51.17 32.63 5.48
C ARG A 236 -51.08 32.77 3.94
#